data_dd31a7f68078779b1c75e9684e95bdcd
#
_entry.id   dd31a7f68078779b1c75e9684e95bdcd
#
_cell.length_a   1.000
_cell.length_b   1.000
_cell.length_c   1.000
_cell.angle_alpha   90.00
_cell.angle_beta   90.00
_cell.angle_gamma   90.00
#
_symmetry.space_group_name_H-M   'P 1'
#
loop_
_entity.id
_entity.type
_entity.pdbx_description
1 polymer ?
#
loop_
_entity_poly.entity_id
_entity_poly.type
_entity_poly.pdbx_seq_one_letter_code
_entity_poly.pdbx_strand_id
1 'polypeptide(L)'
;EKGLVTAIIAGFLISFLGGSRVQIGGPTGAFIVIVVGVISQYGYNGLLISTILAGIILIMFGLLKLGSLLKYFPHPLIVGFTSGIAVVIFSTQVKDALGLEINQLPSGFAAKWITYVGNISSVNQFAVIITIATILIVTFSKRYVSKIPGSIIAIIAGTAAVQIFQLPVTTIETFFGELPNTFHFELVQFDLNEL
;
A
#
# COMPACT_ATOMS: atom_id res chain seq x y z
N GLU A 1 -12.21 -3.13 2.64
CA GLU A 1 -12.92 -4.02 1.71
C GLU A 1 -12.66 -3.66 0.25
N LYS A 2 -13.09 -2.45 -0.18
CA LYS A 2 -12.98 -1.99 -1.57
C LYS A 2 -11.55 -2.08 -2.11
N GLY A 3 -10.54 -1.81 -1.29
CA GLY A 3 -9.13 -1.91 -1.68
C GLY A 3 -8.66 -3.34 -1.97
N LEU A 4 -9.14 -4.34 -1.21
CA LEU A 4 -8.81 -5.75 -1.45
C LEU A 4 -9.43 -6.25 -2.76
N VAL A 5 -10.70 -5.93 -3.00
CA VAL A 5 -11.40 -6.26 -4.25
C VAL A 5 -10.67 -5.65 -5.44
N THR A 6 -10.31 -4.36 -5.33
CA THR A 6 -9.53 -3.66 -6.36
C THR A 6 -8.18 -4.34 -6.61
N ALA A 7 -7.46 -4.75 -5.56
CA ALA A 7 -6.17 -5.43 -5.70
C ALA A 7 -6.30 -6.77 -6.43
N ILE A 8 -7.33 -7.56 -6.14
CA ILE A 8 -7.58 -8.85 -6.78
C ILE A 8 -7.95 -8.66 -8.25
N ILE A 9 -8.98 -7.84 -8.52
CA ILE A 9 -9.51 -7.67 -9.89
C ILE A 9 -8.49 -6.95 -10.76
N ALA A 10 -7.94 -5.82 -10.30
CA ALA A 10 -6.96 -5.06 -11.07
C ALA A 10 -5.68 -5.86 -11.28
N GLY A 11 -5.17 -6.56 -10.25
CA GLY A 11 -3.99 -7.42 -10.38
C GLY A 11 -4.19 -8.53 -11.42
N PHE A 12 -5.35 -9.18 -11.41
CA PHE A 12 -5.70 -10.19 -12.41
C PHE A 12 -5.78 -9.59 -13.83
N LEU A 13 -6.55 -8.51 -14.01
CA LEU A 13 -6.74 -7.89 -15.32
C LEU A 13 -5.42 -7.35 -15.90
N ILE A 14 -4.59 -6.69 -15.08
CA ILE A 14 -3.30 -6.16 -15.52
C ILE A 14 -2.36 -7.31 -15.91
N SER A 15 -2.34 -8.41 -15.16
CA SER A 15 -1.52 -9.58 -15.48
C SER A 15 -2.01 -10.31 -16.73
N PHE A 16 -3.33 -10.39 -16.94
CA PHE A 16 -3.93 -11.06 -18.09
C PHE A 16 -3.81 -10.26 -19.39
N LEU A 17 -4.03 -8.94 -19.31
CA LEU A 17 -3.97 -8.03 -20.48
C LEU A 17 -2.58 -7.44 -20.70
N GLY A 18 -1.68 -7.56 -19.71
CA GLY A 18 -0.35 -6.95 -19.77
C GLY A 18 0.57 -7.64 -20.76
N GLY A 19 1.42 -6.85 -21.41
CA GLY A 19 2.45 -7.35 -22.33
C GLY A 19 3.75 -7.80 -21.65
N SER A 20 3.90 -7.62 -20.35
CA SER A 20 5.10 -7.98 -19.60
C SER A 20 4.91 -9.28 -18.83
N ARG A 21 5.90 -10.19 -18.90
CA ARG A 21 5.88 -11.46 -18.15
C ARG A 21 6.37 -11.36 -16.72
N VAL A 22 6.93 -10.21 -16.35
CA VAL A 22 7.62 -10.01 -15.06
C VAL A 22 7.07 -8.81 -14.28
N GLN A 23 5.97 -8.22 -14.73
CA GLN A 23 5.36 -7.05 -14.10
C GLN A 23 4.04 -7.42 -13.45
N ILE A 24 3.86 -6.99 -12.21
CA ILE A 24 2.61 -7.09 -11.48
C ILE A 24 2.07 -5.67 -11.30
N GLY A 25 0.81 -5.46 -11.68
CA GLY A 25 0.11 -4.19 -11.44
C GLY A 25 -0.79 -4.29 -10.22
N GLY A 26 -1.04 -3.15 -9.60
CA GLY A 26 -1.96 -3.08 -8.45
C GLY A 26 -1.80 -1.78 -7.67
N PRO A 27 -2.63 -1.59 -6.63
CA PRO A 27 -2.52 -0.45 -5.73
C PRO A 27 -1.12 -0.36 -5.13
N THR A 28 -0.52 0.83 -5.15
CA THR A 28 0.81 1.05 -4.60
C THR A 28 0.79 2.13 -3.51
N GLY A 29 1.58 1.92 -2.46
CA GLY A 29 1.76 2.88 -1.38
C GLY A 29 2.30 4.24 -1.83
N ALA A 30 2.94 4.32 -2.99
CA ALA A 30 3.40 5.58 -3.58
C ALA A 30 2.26 6.58 -3.86
N PHE A 31 1.06 6.09 -4.16
CA PHE A 31 -0.11 6.92 -4.47
C PHE A 31 -0.98 7.25 -3.26
N ILE A 32 -0.65 6.78 -2.07
CA ILE A 32 -1.46 7.03 -0.85
C ILE A 32 -1.73 8.53 -0.66
N VAL A 33 -0.72 9.39 -0.83
CA VAL A 33 -0.87 10.83 -0.63
C VAL A 33 -1.86 11.43 -1.62
N ILE A 34 -1.81 10.99 -2.88
CA ILE A 34 -2.72 11.46 -3.95
C ILE A 34 -4.14 10.94 -3.67
N VAL A 35 -4.29 9.67 -3.38
CA VAL A 35 -5.59 9.03 -3.11
C VAL A 35 -6.26 9.67 -1.89
N VAL A 36 -5.52 9.85 -0.79
CA VAL A 36 -6.05 10.51 0.41
C VAL A 36 -6.42 11.97 0.12
N GLY A 37 -5.61 12.69 -0.66
CA GLY A 37 -5.91 14.06 -1.08
C GLY A 37 -7.21 14.15 -1.90
N VAL A 38 -7.41 13.27 -2.87
CA VAL A 38 -8.64 13.23 -3.67
C VAL A 38 -9.86 12.85 -2.82
N ILE A 39 -9.74 11.83 -1.95
CA ILE A 39 -10.85 11.43 -1.08
C ILE A 39 -11.23 12.54 -0.11
N SER A 40 -10.25 13.27 0.44
CA SER A 40 -10.56 14.36 1.39
C SER A 40 -11.23 15.57 0.75
N GLN A 41 -11.01 15.81 -0.55
CA GLN A 41 -11.58 16.94 -1.28
C GLN A 41 -12.88 16.59 -2.02
N TYR A 42 -12.93 15.41 -2.63
CA TYR A 42 -13.99 15.02 -3.58
C TYR A 42 -14.72 13.73 -3.17
N GLY A 43 -14.41 13.19 -2.00
CA GLY A 43 -15.01 11.96 -1.53
C GLY A 43 -14.62 10.72 -2.35
N TYR A 44 -15.29 9.61 -2.08
CA TYR A 44 -15.03 8.33 -2.76
C TYR A 44 -15.46 8.37 -4.24
N ASN A 45 -16.56 9.05 -4.56
CA ASN A 45 -17.02 9.18 -5.96
C ASN A 45 -16.02 9.96 -6.81
N GLY A 46 -15.43 11.04 -6.26
CA GLY A 46 -14.36 11.77 -6.94
C GLY A 46 -13.14 10.90 -7.23
N LEU A 47 -12.76 10.01 -6.32
CA LEU A 47 -11.68 9.04 -6.57
C LEU A 47 -12.03 8.07 -7.71
N LEU A 48 -13.27 7.57 -7.77
CA LEU A 48 -13.71 6.67 -8.83
C LEU A 48 -13.65 7.35 -10.20
N ILE A 49 -14.21 8.57 -10.31
CA ILE A 49 -14.18 9.35 -11.54
C ILE A 49 -12.75 9.64 -11.98
N SER A 50 -11.90 10.10 -11.07
CA SER A 50 -10.48 10.37 -11.34
C SER A 50 -9.75 9.12 -11.85
N THR A 51 -10.06 7.96 -11.27
CA THR A 51 -9.44 6.68 -11.68
C THR A 51 -9.89 6.25 -13.07
N ILE A 52 -11.18 6.43 -13.40
CA ILE A 52 -11.72 6.14 -14.74
C ILE A 52 -11.07 7.06 -15.79
N LEU A 53 -11.01 8.37 -15.50
CA LEU A 53 -10.36 9.34 -16.39
C LEU A 53 -8.88 9.02 -16.61
N ALA A 54 -8.15 8.68 -15.53
CA ALA A 54 -6.77 8.24 -15.63
C ALA A 54 -6.63 6.99 -16.51
N GLY A 55 -7.55 6.02 -16.37
CA GLY A 55 -7.59 4.82 -17.21
C GLY A 55 -7.77 5.15 -18.70
N ILE A 56 -8.69 6.05 -19.03
CA ILE A 56 -8.92 6.51 -20.41
C ILE A 56 -7.66 7.18 -20.97
N ILE A 57 -7.02 8.07 -20.21
CA ILE A 57 -5.79 8.74 -20.59
C ILE A 57 -4.66 7.71 -20.84
N LEU A 58 -4.53 6.70 -19.98
CA LEU A 58 -3.54 5.64 -20.16
C LEU A 58 -3.79 4.81 -21.42
N ILE A 59 -5.04 4.52 -21.75
CA ILE A 59 -5.39 3.84 -23.01
C ILE A 59 -4.97 4.71 -24.21
N MET A 60 -5.26 6.00 -24.18
CA MET A 60 -4.83 6.93 -25.23
C MET A 60 -3.31 6.95 -25.39
N PHE A 61 -2.58 7.01 -24.27
CA PHE A 61 -1.11 6.97 -24.27
C PHE A 61 -0.58 5.65 -24.85
N GLY A 62 -1.25 4.54 -24.54
CA GLY A 62 -0.92 3.23 -25.12
C GLY A 62 -1.11 3.20 -26.63
N LEU A 63 -2.26 3.67 -27.13
CA LEU A 63 -2.56 3.74 -28.57
C LEU A 63 -1.58 4.65 -29.34
N LEU A 64 -1.23 5.78 -28.75
CA LEU A 64 -0.23 6.72 -29.30
C LEU A 64 1.21 6.23 -29.12
N LYS A 65 1.43 5.05 -28.50
CA LYS A 65 2.75 4.46 -28.23
C LYS A 65 3.69 5.41 -27.45
N LEU A 66 3.12 6.28 -26.61
CA LEU A 66 3.89 7.25 -25.81
C LEU A 66 4.80 6.58 -24.79
N GLY A 67 4.61 5.32 -24.46
CA GLY A 67 5.54 4.53 -23.65
C GLY A 67 6.97 4.51 -24.22
N SER A 68 7.13 4.68 -25.53
CA SER A 68 8.45 4.79 -26.16
C SER A 68 9.22 6.06 -25.73
N LEU A 69 8.54 7.09 -25.21
CA LEU A 69 9.17 8.30 -24.69
C LEU A 69 9.94 8.05 -23.40
N LEU A 70 9.64 6.99 -22.67
CA LEU A 70 10.35 6.64 -21.43
C LEU A 70 11.85 6.42 -21.65
N LYS A 71 12.27 6.02 -22.85
CA LYS A 71 13.69 5.86 -23.19
C LYS A 71 14.49 7.18 -23.15
N TYR A 72 13.80 8.32 -23.22
CA TYR A 72 14.44 9.63 -23.14
C TYR A 72 14.57 10.18 -21.73
N PHE A 73 13.97 9.49 -20.74
CA PHE A 73 14.08 9.88 -19.34
C PHE A 73 15.49 9.54 -18.81
N PRO A 74 16.20 10.52 -18.26
CA PRO A 74 17.51 10.25 -17.67
C PRO A 74 17.43 9.27 -16.51
N HIS A 75 18.33 8.31 -16.48
CA HIS A 75 18.40 7.31 -15.40
C HIS A 75 18.43 7.91 -13.97
N PRO A 76 19.17 9.03 -13.71
CA PRO A 76 19.13 9.67 -12.40
C PRO A 76 17.74 10.13 -11.96
N LEU A 77 16.88 10.58 -12.88
CA LEU A 77 15.51 10.98 -12.56
C LEU A 77 14.68 9.77 -12.07
N ILE A 78 14.83 8.64 -12.74
CA ILE A 78 14.12 7.39 -12.36
C ILE A 78 14.60 6.92 -10.98
N VAL A 79 15.91 6.94 -10.74
CA VAL A 79 16.49 6.56 -9.43
C VAL A 79 16.03 7.51 -8.33
N GLY A 80 16.07 8.82 -8.57
CA GLY A 80 15.61 9.82 -7.61
C GLY A 80 14.13 9.66 -7.26
N PHE A 81 13.27 9.47 -8.27
CA PHE A 81 11.84 9.22 -8.07
C PHE A 81 11.60 7.95 -7.25
N THR A 82 12.24 6.85 -7.62
CA THR A 82 12.08 5.56 -6.93
C THR A 82 12.58 5.62 -5.49
N SER A 83 13.71 6.29 -5.25
CA SER A 83 14.24 6.50 -3.90
C SER A 83 13.33 7.38 -3.04
N GLY A 84 12.76 8.44 -3.63
CA GLY A 84 11.77 9.27 -2.96
C GLY A 84 10.53 8.49 -2.54
N ILE A 85 10.00 7.64 -3.44
CA ILE A 85 8.89 6.74 -3.11
C ILE A 85 9.26 5.80 -1.96
N ALA A 86 10.45 5.21 -1.98
CA ALA A 86 10.91 4.31 -0.92
C ALA A 86 10.94 5.01 0.46
N VAL A 87 11.41 6.25 0.53
CA VAL A 87 11.42 7.05 1.76
C VAL A 87 10.00 7.37 2.23
N VAL A 88 9.08 7.70 1.32
CA VAL A 88 7.67 7.95 1.66
C VAL A 88 7.02 6.68 2.20
N ILE A 89 7.20 5.54 1.54
CA ILE A 89 6.65 4.25 2.00
C ILE A 89 7.23 3.90 3.37
N PHE A 90 8.55 3.98 3.54
CA PHE A 90 9.20 3.74 4.83
C PHE A 90 8.59 4.60 5.94
N SER A 91 8.41 5.90 5.67
CA SER A 91 7.84 6.81 6.66
C SER A 91 6.39 6.45 7.05
N THR A 92 5.61 5.82 6.17
CA THR A 92 4.26 5.36 6.52
C THR A 92 4.26 4.12 7.40
N GLN A 93 5.29 3.29 7.31
CA GLN A 93 5.39 2.04 8.07
C GLN A 93 5.89 2.25 9.50
N VAL A 94 6.48 3.40 9.82
CA VAL A 94 7.06 3.68 11.15
C VAL A 94 6.01 3.57 12.27
N LYS A 95 4.79 4.06 12.04
CA LYS A 95 3.69 3.95 12.99
C LYS A 95 3.45 2.49 13.40
N ASP A 96 3.26 1.64 12.42
CA ASP A 96 2.89 0.23 12.64
C ASP A 96 4.09 -0.57 13.16
N ALA A 97 5.30 -0.28 12.67
CA ALA A 97 6.54 -0.92 13.12
C ALA A 97 6.84 -0.65 14.60
N LEU A 98 6.54 0.54 15.08
CA LEU A 98 6.69 0.92 16.48
C LEU A 98 5.42 0.68 17.30
N GLY A 99 4.30 0.32 16.67
CA GLY A 99 3.01 0.14 17.33
C GLY A 99 2.50 1.42 17.99
N LEU A 100 2.68 2.60 17.34
CA LEU A 100 2.29 3.89 17.91
C LEU A 100 0.77 4.06 17.90
N GLU A 101 0.21 4.51 19.02
CA GLU A 101 -1.21 4.83 19.15
C GLU A 101 -1.50 6.22 18.58
N ILE A 102 -1.74 6.29 17.27
CA ILE A 102 -2.04 7.54 16.54
C ILE A 102 -3.35 7.32 15.78
N ASN A 103 -4.41 8.03 16.15
CA ASN A 103 -5.73 7.89 15.51
C ASN A 103 -5.74 8.42 14.08
N GLN A 104 -5.16 9.59 13.84
CA GLN A 104 -5.11 10.21 12.52
C GLN A 104 -3.69 10.62 12.18
N LEU A 105 -3.15 10.04 11.11
CA LEU A 105 -1.82 10.35 10.63
C LEU A 105 -1.91 11.47 9.58
N PRO A 106 -1.19 12.59 9.75
CA PRO A 106 -1.16 13.66 8.77
C PRO A 106 -0.67 13.17 7.41
N SER A 107 -1.17 13.75 6.32
CA SER A 107 -0.73 13.40 4.96
C SER A 107 0.68 13.94 4.63
N GLY A 108 1.07 15.07 5.22
CA GLY A 108 2.37 15.70 4.98
C GLY A 108 3.55 14.92 5.57
N PHE A 109 4.66 14.80 4.82
CA PHE A 109 5.85 14.06 5.26
C PHE A 109 6.43 14.60 6.59
N ALA A 110 6.70 15.89 6.67
CA ALA A 110 7.25 16.52 7.88
C ALA A 110 6.30 16.41 9.08
N ALA A 111 5.00 16.62 8.84
CA ALA A 111 3.97 16.52 9.87
C ALA A 111 3.90 15.10 10.46
N LYS A 112 4.06 14.04 9.64
CA LYS A 112 4.15 12.65 10.11
C LYS A 112 5.27 12.45 11.10
N TRP A 113 6.48 12.92 10.77
CA TRP A 113 7.64 12.75 11.63
C TRP A 113 7.51 13.51 12.96
N ILE A 114 6.94 14.73 12.93
CA ILE A 114 6.63 15.48 14.15
C ILE A 114 5.64 14.70 15.02
N THR A 115 4.59 14.11 14.40
CA THR A 115 3.60 13.30 15.12
C THR A 115 4.23 12.05 15.72
N TYR A 116 5.16 11.38 15.04
CA TYR A 116 5.85 10.19 15.57
C TYR A 116 6.70 10.55 16.78
N VAL A 117 7.47 11.62 16.72
CA VAL A 117 8.29 12.09 17.85
C VAL A 117 7.41 12.47 19.04
N GLY A 118 6.28 13.15 18.79
CA GLY A 118 5.34 13.53 19.85
C GLY A 118 4.65 12.33 20.54
N ASN A 119 4.54 11.18 19.84
CA ASN A 119 3.91 9.97 20.38
C ASN A 119 4.91 8.85 20.69
N ILE A 120 6.18 9.14 20.80
CA ILE A 120 7.23 8.14 21.06
C ILE A 120 7.02 7.37 22.37
N SER A 121 6.34 7.98 23.35
CA SER A 121 6.00 7.34 24.61
C SER A 121 4.97 6.21 24.50
N SER A 122 4.22 6.14 23.39
CA SER A 122 3.23 5.10 23.11
C SER A 122 3.81 3.88 22.38
N VAL A 123 5.14 3.77 22.26
CA VAL A 123 5.79 2.62 21.59
C VAL A 123 5.40 1.31 22.24
N ASN A 124 4.91 0.38 21.42
CA ASN A 124 4.59 -0.98 21.85
C ASN A 124 5.82 -1.89 21.63
N GLN A 125 6.40 -2.36 22.73
CA GLN A 125 7.59 -3.21 22.68
C GLN A 125 7.36 -4.52 21.89
N PHE A 126 6.17 -5.11 21.98
CA PHE A 126 5.84 -6.32 21.24
C PHE A 126 5.76 -6.09 19.73
N ALA A 127 5.20 -4.96 19.32
CA ALA A 127 5.20 -4.57 17.90
C ALA A 127 6.62 -4.41 17.34
N VAL A 128 7.52 -3.78 18.10
CA VAL A 128 8.93 -3.64 17.74
C VAL A 128 9.61 -5.00 17.63
N ILE A 129 9.39 -5.91 18.58
CA ILE A 129 9.96 -7.27 18.56
C ILE A 129 9.48 -8.03 17.32
N ILE A 130 8.18 -7.99 17.02
CA ILE A 130 7.61 -8.63 15.82
C ILE A 130 8.19 -8.03 14.55
N THR A 131 8.33 -6.71 14.49
CA THR A 131 8.93 -6.02 13.34
C THR A 131 10.36 -6.47 13.12
N ILE A 132 11.20 -6.49 14.16
CA ILE A 132 12.59 -6.96 14.06
C ILE A 132 12.63 -8.44 13.64
N ALA A 133 11.82 -9.30 14.27
CA ALA A 133 11.73 -10.71 13.93
C ALA A 133 11.33 -10.92 12.46
N THR A 134 10.34 -10.16 11.98
CA THR A 134 9.90 -10.19 10.57
C THR A 134 11.03 -9.80 9.62
N ILE A 135 11.76 -8.72 9.90
CA ILE A 135 12.91 -8.28 9.09
C ILE A 135 13.98 -9.38 9.05
N LEU A 136 14.29 -9.99 10.18
CA LEU A 136 15.27 -11.09 10.26
C LEU A 136 14.80 -12.31 9.46
N ILE A 137 13.55 -12.73 9.63
CA ILE A 137 12.97 -13.86 8.87
C ILE A 137 13.06 -13.60 7.37
N VAL A 138 12.60 -12.44 6.90
CA VAL A 138 12.63 -12.09 5.47
C VAL A 138 14.06 -12.05 4.92
N THR A 139 14.99 -11.49 5.69
CA THR A 139 16.40 -11.36 5.27
C THR A 139 17.09 -12.71 5.19
N PHE A 140 16.93 -13.54 6.21
CA PHE A 140 17.61 -14.84 6.28
C PHE A 140 16.90 -15.94 5.50
N SER A 141 15.59 -15.85 5.28
CA SER A 141 14.83 -16.89 4.56
C SER A 141 15.36 -17.15 3.15
N LYS A 142 15.84 -16.12 2.45
CA LYS A 142 16.45 -16.27 1.12
C LYS A 142 17.67 -17.20 1.12
N ARG A 143 18.39 -17.28 2.24
CA ARG A 143 19.58 -18.11 2.36
C ARG A 143 19.26 -19.59 2.64
N TYR A 144 18.17 -19.84 3.40
CA TYR A 144 17.83 -21.19 3.87
C TYR A 144 16.66 -21.82 3.12
N VAL A 145 15.72 -21.02 2.61
CA VAL A 145 14.49 -21.48 1.95
C VAL A 145 14.30 -20.75 0.64
N SER A 146 14.99 -21.20 -0.41
CA SER A 146 15.00 -20.50 -1.71
C SER A 146 13.69 -20.59 -2.49
N LYS A 147 12.80 -21.53 -2.18
CA LYS A 147 11.54 -21.80 -2.91
C LYS A 147 10.32 -21.03 -2.38
N ILE A 148 10.34 -20.55 -1.15
CA ILE A 148 9.22 -19.87 -0.52
C ILE A 148 9.59 -18.41 -0.26
N PRO A 149 8.77 -17.44 -0.68
CA PRO A 149 9.01 -16.03 -0.36
C PRO A 149 9.08 -15.82 1.15
N GLY A 150 10.15 -15.18 1.63
CA GLY A 150 10.36 -14.93 3.06
C GLY A 150 9.25 -14.14 3.74
N SER A 151 8.54 -13.30 2.97
CA SER A 151 7.38 -12.55 3.45
C SER A 151 6.23 -13.47 3.88
N ILE A 152 5.98 -14.57 3.15
CA ILE A 152 4.93 -15.54 3.52
C ILE A 152 5.31 -16.23 4.83
N ILE A 153 6.56 -16.65 4.97
CA ILE A 153 7.06 -17.27 6.21
C ILE A 153 6.90 -16.30 7.38
N ALA A 154 7.28 -15.04 7.18
CA ALA A 154 7.19 -14.02 8.23
C ALA A 154 5.74 -13.72 8.65
N ILE A 155 4.79 -13.66 7.68
CA ILE A 155 3.38 -13.47 7.99
C ILE A 155 2.83 -14.63 8.82
N ILE A 156 3.07 -15.88 8.38
CA ILE A 156 2.60 -17.05 9.10
C ILE A 156 3.21 -17.13 10.51
N ALA A 157 4.53 -16.95 10.61
CA ALA A 157 5.23 -16.99 11.90
C ALA A 157 4.78 -15.87 12.83
N GLY A 158 4.65 -14.64 12.32
CA GLY A 158 4.18 -13.48 13.09
C GLY A 158 2.75 -13.66 13.58
N THR A 159 1.84 -14.09 12.71
CA THR A 159 0.44 -14.35 13.08
C THR A 159 0.34 -15.45 14.13
N ALA A 160 1.07 -16.57 13.93
CA ALA A 160 1.10 -17.66 14.90
C ALA A 160 1.66 -17.19 16.26
N ALA A 161 2.73 -16.41 16.28
CA ALA A 161 3.30 -15.89 17.51
C ALA A 161 2.31 -14.97 18.24
N VAL A 162 1.63 -14.06 17.54
CA VAL A 162 0.61 -13.17 18.15
C VAL A 162 -0.53 -13.97 18.75
N GLN A 163 -1.02 -15.00 18.04
CA GLN A 163 -2.14 -15.82 18.52
C GLN A 163 -1.76 -16.73 19.69
N ILE A 164 -0.62 -17.42 19.60
CA ILE A 164 -0.19 -18.37 20.63
C ILE A 164 0.18 -17.64 21.94
N PHE A 165 0.90 -16.54 21.83
CA PHE A 165 1.35 -15.78 23.00
C PHE A 165 0.38 -14.66 23.42
N GLN A 166 -0.75 -14.50 22.71
CA GLN A 166 -1.76 -13.46 22.94
C GLN A 166 -1.13 -12.07 23.13
N LEU A 167 -0.21 -11.72 22.23
CA LEU A 167 0.56 -10.49 22.35
C LEU A 167 -0.37 -9.27 22.16
N PRO A 168 -0.25 -8.23 23.00
CA PRO A 168 -1.07 -7.03 22.91
C PRO A 168 -0.58 -6.11 21.77
N VAL A 169 -0.84 -6.53 20.52
CA VAL A 169 -0.51 -5.78 19.31
C VAL A 169 -1.77 -5.58 18.47
N THR A 170 -1.80 -4.48 17.74
CA THR A 170 -2.91 -4.21 16.81
C THR A 170 -2.86 -5.21 15.65
N THR A 171 -3.93 -5.98 15.49
CA THR A 171 -4.10 -6.91 14.37
C THR A 171 -4.97 -6.29 13.28
N ILE A 172 -5.01 -6.91 12.10
CA ILE A 172 -5.88 -6.48 11.00
C ILE A 172 -7.35 -6.51 11.46
N GLU A 173 -7.74 -7.53 12.20
CA GLU A 173 -9.09 -7.69 12.73
C GLU A 173 -9.45 -6.58 13.73
N THR A 174 -8.53 -6.23 14.65
CA THR A 174 -8.78 -5.16 15.64
C THR A 174 -8.82 -3.78 15.01
N PHE A 175 -8.13 -3.57 13.88
CA PHE A 175 -8.07 -2.28 13.21
C PHE A 175 -9.18 -2.07 12.18
N PHE A 176 -9.52 -3.10 11.40
CA PHE A 176 -10.50 -3.02 10.30
C PHE A 176 -11.82 -3.73 10.60
N GLY A 177 -11.93 -4.43 11.73
CA GLY A 177 -13.06 -5.31 12.03
C GLY A 177 -13.01 -6.63 11.27
N GLU A 178 -14.10 -7.40 11.33
CA GLU A 178 -14.21 -8.65 10.61
C GLU A 178 -14.13 -8.41 9.10
N LEU A 179 -13.33 -9.22 8.40
CA LEU A 179 -13.25 -9.15 6.94
C LEU A 179 -14.61 -9.58 6.35
N PRO A 180 -15.16 -8.83 5.39
CA PRO A 180 -16.46 -9.15 4.82
C PRO A 180 -16.44 -10.50 4.11
N ASN A 181 -17.44 -11.30 4.38
CA ASN A 181 -17.65 -12.59 3.74
C ASN A 181 -18.39 -12.48 2.40
N THR A 182 -18.80 -11.27 1.99
CA THR A 182 -19.60 -11.04 0.78
C THR A 182 -19.00 -9.91 -0.06
N PHE A 183 -18.99 -10.12 -1.38
CA PHE A 183 -18.64 -9.08 -2.34
C PHE A 183 -19.88 -8.21 -2.61
N HIS A 184 -19.89 -6.98 -2.14
CA HIS A 184 -20.89 -5.99 -2.49
C HIS A 184 -20.42 -5.19 -3.71
N PHE A 185 -21.10 -5.35 -4.83
CA PHE A 185 -20.92 -4.48 -6.00
C PHE A 185 -21.82 -3.25 -5.82
N GLU A 186 -21.25 -2.13 -5.44
CA GLU A 186 -21.92 -0.85 -5.54
C GLU A 186 -21.74 -0.30 -6.96
N LEU A 187 -22.84 -0.10 -7.67
CA LEU A 187 -22.81 0.62 -8.95
C LEU A 187 -22.44 2.06 -8.69
N VAL A 188 -21.49 2.57 -9.46
CA VAL A 188 -21.06 3.97 -9.40
C VAL A 188 -22.24 4.86 -9.79
N GLN A 189 -22.75 5.65 -8.87
CA GLN A 189 -23.68 6.70 -9.20
C GLN A 189 -22.86 7.88 -9.74
N PHE A 190 -22.95 8.12 -11.05
CA PHE A 190 -22.34 9.29 -11.68
C PHE A 190 -23.24 10.49 -11.39
N ASP A 191 -22.92 11.24 -10.37
CA ASP A 191 -23.51 12.57 -10.18
C ASP A 191 -22.63 13.60 -10.92
N LEU A 192 -23.11 14.04 -12.09
CA LEU A 192 -22.40 15.00 -12.94
C LEU A 192 -22.40 16.42 -12.36
N ASN A 193 -23.11 16.65 -11.25
CA ASN A 193 -23.17 17.96 -10.61
C ASN A 193 -22.01 18.20 -9.62
N GLU A 194 -21.18 17.21 -9.36
CA GLU A 194 -19.99 17.33 -8.50
C GLU A 194 -18.66 17.52 -9.28
N LEU A 195 -18.73 17.71 -10.59
CA LEU A 195 -17.61 18.05 -11.48
C LEU A 195 -17.51 19.55 -11.68
#